data_d1f7fb93cf1b12f0ef6af5c1dd781cbf
#
_entry.id   d1f7fb93cf1b12f0ef6af5c1dd781cbf
#
_cell.length_a   1.000
_cell.length_b   1.000
_cell.length_c   1.000
_cell.angle_alpha   90.00
_cell.angle_beta   90.00
_cell.angle_gamma   90.00
#
_symmetry.space_group_name_H-M   'P 1'
#
loop_
_entity.id
_entity.type
_entity.pdbx_description
1 polymer ?
#
loop_
_entity_poly.entity_id
_entity_poly.type
_entity_poly.pdbx_seq_one_letter_code
_entity_poly.pdbx_strand_id
1 'polypeptide(L)'
;KISFLAIDEAHCISEWGHDFRPEYRNLRIILEQFKQSVPIIALTATATPKVQEDIMKNLGITNAKIFKASFNRPNLYYEVRTKTNQIDSDIIRFIKNNKGKSGIIYCLARKKVEELAQTLQVNNINALPYHAGLDSKTRVKNQDFFLKDNCDVIVATIAFGMGIDKPDVRFVIHHDIPKSIESYYQETGRAGRDGGEGHCLAFYS
;
A
#
# COMPACT_ATOMS: atom_id res chain seq x y z
N LYS A 1 -15.98 -29.25 -1.37
CA LYS A 1 -15.74 -29.08 -2.82
C LYS A 1 -15.21 -27.67 -3.04
N ILE A 2 -14.02 -27.53 -3.66
CA ILE A 2 -13.41 -26.23 -3.99
C ILE A 2 -13.81 -25.91 -5.43
N SER A 3 -14.34 -24.72 -5.67
CA SER A 3 -14.80 -24.29 -7.00
C SER A 3 -13.67 -23.62 -7.81
N PHE A 4 -12.81 -22.86 -7.13
CA PHE A 4 -11.61 -22.21 -7.71
C PHE A 4 -10.63 -21.84 -6.58
N LEU A 5 -9.39 -21.56 -6.95
CA LEU A 5 -8.36 -21.03 -6.05
C LEU A 5 -7.99 -19.61 -6.52
N ALA A 6 -8.13 -18.63 -5.65
CA ALA A 6 -7.66 -17.27 -5.88
C ALA A 6 -6.36 -17.04 -5.09
N ILE A 7 -5.32 -16.60 -5.80
CA ILE A 7 -4.01 -16.29 -5.24
C ILE A 7 -3.83 -14.78 -5.39
N ASP A 8 -3.91 -14.07 -4.27
CA ASP A 8 -3.61 -12.64 -4.22
C ASP A 8 -2.10 -12.41 -4.04
N GLU A 9 -1.64 -11.20 -4.41
CA GLU A 9 -0.21 -10.83 -4.42
C GLU A 9 0.68 -11.89 -5.10
N ALA A 10 0.21 -12.44 -6.22
CA ALA A 10 0.87 -13.54 -6.92
C ALA A 10 2.33 -13.22 -7.34
N HIS A 11 2.70 -11.93 -7.43
CA HIS A 11 4.08 -11.51 -7.67
C HIS A 11 5.07 -12.00 -6.60
N CYS A 12 4.57 -12.30 -5.38
CA CYS A 12 5.39 -12.84 -4.30
C CYS A 12 6.00 -14.23 -4.60
N ILE A 13 5.47 -14.95 -5.60
CA ILE A 13 6.04 -16.25 -6.02
C ILE A 13 7.33 -16.09 -6.80
N SER A 14 7.57 -14.91 -7.39
CA SER A 14 8.69 -14.63 -8.30
C SER A 14 9.86 -14.02 -7.57
N GLU A 15 11.07 -14.57 -7.78
CA GLU A 15 12.33 -13.95 -7.31
C GLU A 15 12.62 -12.60 -8.01
N TRP A 16 11.97 -12.35 -9.13
CA TRP A 16 12.07 -11.08 -9.86
C TRP A 16 11.03 -10.06 -9.41
N GLY A 17 10.13 -10.45 -8.48
CA GLY A 17 9.17 -9.57 -7.86
C GLY A 17 9.82 -8.72 -6.76
N HIS A 18 9.27 -7.57 -6.48
CA HIS A 18 9.77 -6.63 -5.46
C HIS A 18 9.53 -7.11 -4.00
N ASP A 19 8.66 -8.10 -3.80
CA ASP A 19 8.30 -8.69 -2.47
C ASP A 19 8.28 -10.22 -2.56
N PHE A 20 9.43 -10.81 -2.96
CA PHE A 20 9.55 -12.26 -3.05
C PHE A 20 9.36 -12.92 -1.69
N ARG A 21 8.48 -13.93 -1.64
CA ARG A 21 8.20 -14.73 -0.46
C ARG A 21 8.37 -16.21 -0.79
N PRO A 22 9.40 -16.88 -0.26
CA PRO A 22 9.68 -18.29 -0.55
C PRO A 22 8.48 -19.22 -0.30
N GLU A 23 7.66 -18.88 0.70
CA GLU A 23 6.47 -19.63 1.09
C GLU A 23 5.43 -19.73 -0.02
N TYR A 24 5.34 -18.72 -0.90
CA TYR A 24 4.43 -18.74 -2.06
C TYR A 24 4.74 -19.88 -3.04
N ARG A 25 5.98 -20.39 -3.09
CA ARG A 25 6.34 -21.57 -3.90
C ARG A 25 5.68 -22.84 -3.40
N ASN A 26 5.32 -22.92 -2.13
CA ASN A 26 4.61 -24.05 -1.56
C ASN A 26 3.17 -24.17 -2.08
N LEU A 27 2.62 -23.11 -2.67
CA LEU A 27 1.30 -23.14 -3.31
C LEU A 27 1.23 -24.22 -4.40
N ARG A 28 2.32 -24.46 -5.13
CA ARG A 28 2.40 -25.54 -6.11
C ARG A 28 2.15 -26.91 -5.49
N ILE A 29 2.73 -27.19 -4.33
CA ILE A 29 2.55 -28.46 -3.60
C ILE A 29 1.07 -28.63 -3.22
N ILE A 30 0.42 -27.55 -2.80
CA ILE A 30 -1.00 -27.54 -2.47
C ILE A 30 -1.85 -27.85 -3.71
N LEU A 31 -1.51 -27.22 -4.84
CA LEU A 31 -2.21 -27.45 -6.12
C LEU A 31 -2.10 -28.90 -6.60
N GLU A 32 -0.95 -29.52 -6.45
CA GLU A 32 -0.70 -30.92 -6.82
C GLU A 32 -1.50 -31.93 -5.96
N GLN A 33 -1.93 -31.52 -4.75
CA GLN A 33 -2.77 -32.35 -3.87
C GLN A 33 -4.25 -32.40 -4.27
N PHE A 34 -4.71 -31.49 -5.12
CA PHE A 34 -6.09 -31.51 -5.59
C PHE A 34 -6.28 -32.65 -6.61
N LYS A 35 -7.14 -33.62 -6.27
CA LYS A 35 -7.47 -34.77 -7.15
C LYS A 35 -8.21 -34.36 -8.44
N GLN A 36 -8.73 -33.14 -8.52
CA GLN A 36 -9.43 -32.58 -9.68
C GLN A 36 -8.76 -31.28 -10.07
N SER A 37 -8.73 -30.99 -11.37
CA SER A 37 -8.29 -29.68 -11.86
C SER A 37 -9.19 -28.60 -11.28
N VAL A 38 -8.61 -27.70 -10.49
CA VAL A 38 -9.29 -26.56 -9.89
C VAL A 38 -8.86 -25.30 -10.68
N PRO A 39 -9.80 -24.50 -11.18
CA PRO A 39 -9.45 -23.23 -11.83
C PRO A 39 -8.65 -22.33 -10.89
N ILE A 40 -7.62 -21.67 -11.43
CA ILE A 40 -6.73 -20.79 -10.68
C ILE A 40 -6.92 -19.36 -11.20
N ILE A 41 -7.06 -18.42 -10.28
CA ILE A 41 -7.03 -16.98 -10.52
C ILE A 41 -5.83 -16.42 -9.78
N ALA A 42 -4.85 -15.87 -10.50
CA ALA A 42 -3.70 -15.19 -9.92
C ALA A 42 -3.87 -13.67 -10.09
N LEU A 43 -3.80 -12.94 -8.99
CA LEU A 43 -4.03 -11.51 -8.92
C LEU A 43 -2.76 -10.80 -8.45
N THR A 44 -2.42 -9.69 -9.09
CA THR A 44 -1.32 -8.82 -8.65
C THR A 44 -1.52 -7.41 -9.20
N ALA A 45 -1.16 -6.40 -8.41
CA ALA A 45 -1.15 -5.01 -8.84
C ALA A 45 0.14 -4.63 -9.59
N THR A 46 1.24 -5.36 -9.35
CA THR A 46 2.59 -4.96 -9.78
C THR A 46 3.35 -6.16 -10.36
N ALA A 47 3.15 -6.44 -11.64
CA ALA A 47 3.89 -7.51 -12.30
C ALA A 47 4.42 -7.05 -13.66
N THR A 48 5.74 -7.00 -13.79
CA THR A 48 6.42 -6.84 -15.08
C THR A 48 6.16 -8.08 -15.97
N PRO A 49 6.38 -8.02 -17.30
CA PRO A 49 6.23 -9.19 -18.17
C PRO A 49 7.01 -10.41 -17.65
N LYS A 50 8.23 -10.22 -17.19
CA LYS A 50 9.08 -11.29 -16.63
C LYS A 50 8.45 -11.92 -15.37
N VAL A 51 7.90 -11.09 -14.48
CA VAL A 51 7.20 -11.57 -13.28
C VAL A 51 5.92 -12.32 -13.65
N GLN A 52 5.17 -11.87 -14.66
CA GLN A 52 3.96 -12.55 -15.14
C GLN A 52 4.29 -13.95 -15.68
N GLU A 53 5.33 -14.08 -16.49
CA GLU A 53 5.79 -15.36 -17.01
C GLU A 53 6.20 -16.31 -15.87
N ASP A 54 6.92 -15.80 -14.88
CA ASP A 54 7.38 -16.57 -13.73
C ASP A 54 6.21 -17.02 -12.85
N ILE A 55 5.20 -16.17 -12.63
CA ILE A 55 3.95 -16.55 -11.95
C ILE A 55 3.28 -17.73 -12.69
N MET A 56 3.08 -17.61 -13.99
CA MET A 56 2.41 -18.64 -14.78
C MET A 56 3.18 -19.97 -14.74
N LYS A 57 4.51 -19.90 -14.82
CA LYS A 57 5.38 -21.08 -14.75
C LYS A 57 5.31 -21.75 -13.36
N ASN A 58 5.44 -20.99 -12.29
CA ASN A 58 5.44 -21.51 -10.94
C ASN A 58 4.08 -22.10 -10.53
N LEU A 59 2.98 -21.53 -11.01
CA LEU A 59 1.62 -22.03 -10.76
C LEU A 59 1.17 -23.12 -11.75
N GLY A 60 1.95 -23.42 -12.80
CA GLY A 60 1.58 -24.40 -13.81
C GLY A 60 0.40 -23.97 -14.71
N ILE A 61 0.18 -22.67 -14.89
CA ILE A 61 -0.92 -22.08 -15.66
C ILE A 61 -0.44 -21.35 -16.91
N THR A 62 0.50 -21.94 -17.63
CA THR A 62 1.16 -21.32 -18.80
C THR A 62 0.20 -20.92 -19.94
N ASN A 63 -0.98 -21.53 -20.01
CA ASN A 63 -2.03 -21.20 -20.98
C ASN A 63 -3.12 -20.26 -20.40
N ALA A 64 -2.86 -19.63 -19.25
CA ALA A 64 -3.83 -18.75 -18.61
C ALA A 64 -4.11 -17.52 -19.47
N LYS A 65 -5.36 -17.06 -19.47
CA LYS A 65 -5.74 -15.78 -20.07
C LYS A 65 -5.27 -14.64 -19.17
N ILE A 66 -4.50 -13.72 -19.72
CA ILE A 66 -4.01 -12.55 -19.00
C ILE A 66 -4.96 -11.38 -19.23
N PHE A 67 -5.42 -10.77 -18.14
CA PHE A 67 -6.16 -9.51 -18.15
C PHE A 67 -5.29 -8.44 -17.52
N LYS A 68 -5.05 -7.35 -18.26
CA LYS A 68 -4.18 -6.27 -17.84
C LYS A 68 -4.90 -4.93 -17.95
N ALA A 69 -4.97 -4.20 -16.85
CA ALA A 69 -5.43 -2.81 -16.83
C ALA A 69 -4.26 -1.83 -16.97
N SER A 70 -4.56 -0.60 -17.31
CA SER A 70 -3.56 0.48 -17.29
C SER A 70 -3.14 0.79 -15.86
N PHE A 71 -1.86 1.11 -15.67
CA PHE A 71 -1.35 1.65 -14.41
C PHE A 71 -1.73 3.12 -14.20
N ASN A 72 -2.20 3.78 -15.26
CA ASN A 72 -2.59 5.18 -15.14
C ASN A 72 -3.86 5.35 -14.29
N ARG A 73 -3.76 6.19 -13.29
CA ARG A 73 -4.83 6.60 -12.39
C ARG A 73 -5.10 8.09 -12.63
N PRO A 74 -6.01 8.44 -13.56
CA PRO A 74 -6.23 9.83 -13.97
C PRO A 74 -6.77 10.73 -12.84
N ASN A 75 -7.32 10.12 -11.79
CA ASN A 75 -7.81 10.81 -10.61
C ASN A 75 -6.73 11.11 -9.57
N LEU A 76 -5.48 10.70 -9.79
CA LEU A 76 -4.37 10.97 -8.88
C LEU A 76 -3.46 12.07 -9.44
N TYR A 77 -3.25 13.12 -8.66
CA TYR A 77 -2.28 14.16 -8.93
C TYR A 77 -0.98 13.86 -8.19
N TYR A 78 0.13 13.82 -8.90
CA TYR A 78 1.46 13.55 -8.35
C TYR A 78 2.28 14.82 -8.27
N GLU A 79 2.83 15.10 -7.09
CA GLU A 79 3.67 16.24 -6.81
C GLU A 79 4.95 15.81 -6.10
N VAL A 80 6.08 16.39 -6.50
CA VAL A 80 7.37 16.20 -5.83
C VAL A 80 7.90 17.54 -5.34
N ARG A 81 8.30 17.61 -4.08
CA ARG A 81 8.92 18.78 -3.47
C ARG A 81 10.30 18.44 -2.95
N THR A 82 11.21 19.42 -2.96
CA THR A 82 12.51 19.28 -2.31
C THR A 82 12.33 19.15 -0.81
N LYS A 83 13.01 18.18 -0.21
CA LYS A 83 13.04 17.97 1.24
C LYS A 83 13.91 19.04 1.89
N THR A 84 13.35 19.82 2.80
CA THR A 84 14.03 20.86 3.55
C THR A 84 13.94 20.59 5.05
N ASN A 85 14.65 21.38 5.85
CA ASN A 85 14.52 21.32 7.32
C ASN A 85 13.13 21.73 7.83
N GLN A 86 12.25 22.26 6.95
CA GLN A 86 10.89 22.69 7.27
C GLN A 86 9.81 21.70 6.80
N ILE A 87 10.19 20.48 6.44
CA ILE A 87 9.25 19.47 5.90
C ILE A 87 8.02 19.25 6.77
N ASP A 88 8.17 19.18 8.10
CA ASP A 88 7.06 18.98 9.01
C ASP A 88 6.06 20.17 8.96
N SER A 89 6.58 21.39 8.84
CA SER A 89 5.77 22.60 8.65
C SER A 89 5.03 22.61 7.31
N ASP A 90 5.67 22.13 6.26
CA ASP A 90 5.06 22.03 4.93
C ASP A 90 3.95 20.97 4.91
N ILE A 91 4.15 19.83 5.57
CA ILE A 91 3.13 18.80 5.77
C ILE A 91 1.95 19.34 6.56
N ILE A 92 2.19 20.03 7.68
CA ILE A 92 1.12 20.66 8.49
C ILE A 92 0.31 21.65 7.65
N ARG A 93 0.97 22.50 6.89
CA ARG A 93 0.32 23.48 5.99
C ARG A 93 -0.52 22.78 4.93
N PHE A 94 0.03 21.72 4.32
CA PHE A 94 -0.68 20.92 3.32
C PHE A 94 -1.97 20.32 3.91
N ILE A 95 -1.89 19.70 5.09
CA ILE A 95 -3.04 19.07 5.74
C ILE A 95 -4.09 20.13 6.12
N LYS A 96 -3.67 21.26 6.66
CA LYS A 96 -4.58 22.36 7.02
C LYS A 96 -5.34 22.93 5.81
N ASN A 97 -4.69 22.98 4.63
CA ASN A 97 -5.33 23.36 3.37
C ASN A 97 -6.27 22.26 2.82
N ASN A 98 -6.16 21.03 3.33
CA ASN A 98 -6.99 19.90 2.99
C ASN A 98 -7.86 19.43 4.18
N LYS A 99 -8.29 20.35 5.03
CA LYS A 99 -9.09 20.05 6.23
C LYS A 99 -10.33 19.22 5.90
N GLY A 100 -10.59 18.21 6.74
CA GLY A 100 -11.72 17.27 6.57
C GLY A 100 -11.48 16.19 5.54
N LYS A 101 -10.26 16.06 5.01
CA LYS A 101 -9.87 14.99 4.10
C LYS A 101 -9.00 13.97 4.82
N SER A 102 -9.25 12.68 4.56
CA SER A 102 -8.44 11.59 5.10
C SER A 102 -7.14 11.41 4.32
N GLY A 103 -6.05 11.12 5.03
CA GLY A 103 -4.75 10.93 4.40
C GLY A 103 -3.79 9.98 5.11
N ILE A 104 -2.78 9.54 4.38
CA ILE A 104 -1.72 8.68 4.87
C ILE A 104 -0.38 9.37 4.67
N ILE A 105 0.49 9.30 5.67
CA ILE A 105 1.87 9.83 5.59
C ILE A 105 2.83 8.68 5.82
N TYR A 106 3.68 8.38 4.84
CA TYR A 106 4.69 7.34 4.93
C TYR A 106 6.05 7.88 5.36
N CYS A 107 6.63 7.26 6.40
CA CYS A 107 7.99 7.51 6.88
C CYS A 107 8.76 6.19 6.93
N LEU A 108 10.08 6.23 6.70
CA LEU A 108 10.94 5.05 6.77
C LEU A 108 11.17 4.59 8.23
N ALA A 109 11.37 5.51 9.15
CA ALA A 109 11.75 5.21 10.54
C ALA A 109 10.53 5.24 11.48
N ARG A 110 10.40 4.21 12.35
CA ARG A 110 9.36 4.14 13.39
C ARG A 110 9.36 5.38 14.30
N LYS A 111 10.54 5.80 14.73
CA LYS A 111 10.73 7.00 15.57
C LYS A 111 10.14 8.25 14.89
N LYS A 112 10.41 8.44 13.57
CA LYS A 112 9.84 9.57 12.83
C LYS A 112 8.33 9.50 12.70
N VAL A 113 7.76 8.31 12.60
CA VAL A 113 6.29 8.10 12.62
C VAL A 113 5.68 8.64 13.90
N GLU A 114 6.25 8.28 15.06
CA GLU A 114 5.75 8.73 16.37
C GLU A 114 5.92 10.23 16.56
N GLU A 115 7.13 10.77 16.26
CA GLU A 115 7.44 12.19 16.36
C GLU A 115 6.52 13.05 15.47
N LEU A 116 6.32 12.65 14.21
CA LEU A 116 5.47 13.39 13.29
C LEU A 116 4.00 13.31 13.69
N ALA A 117 3.51 12.14 14.11
CA ALA A 117 2.14 12.01 14.61
C ALA A 117 1.89 12.94 15.82
N GLN A 118 2.82 12.99 16.77
CA GLN A 118 2.75 13.90 17.92
C GLN A 118 2.79 15.37 17.47
N THR A 119 3.67 15.72 16.54
CA THR A 119 3.77 17.08 15.99
C THR A 119 2.45 17.50 15.33
N LEU A 120 1.80 16.61 14.59
CA LEU A 120 0.49 16.88 13.98
C LEU A 120 -0.58 17.09 15.04
N GLN A 121 -0.62 16.26 16.09
CA GLN A 121 -1.59 16.38 17.20
C GLN A 121 -1.46 17.72 17.93
N VAL A 122 -0.23 18.15 18.23
CA VAL A 122 0.04 19.48 18.86
C VAL A 122 -0.44 20.64 17.96
N ASN A 123 -0.48 20.41 16.64
CA ASN A 123 -0.99 21.38 15.66
C ASN A 123 -2.50 21.25 15.38
N ASN A 124 -3.26 20.55 16.25
CA ASN A 124 -4.70 20.30 16.14
C ASN A 124 -5.10 19.52 14.88
N ILE A 125 -4.25 18.58 14.45
CA ILE A 125 -4.55 17.62 13.40
C ILE A 125 -4.77 16.25 14.08
N ASN A 126 -5.93 15.65 13.84
CA ASN A 126 -6.27 14.33 14.39
C ASN A 126 -5.48 13.23 13.64
N ALA A 127 -4.29 12.92 14.15
CA ALA A 127 -3.34 11.98 13.55
C ALA A 127 -2.96 10.87 14.51
N LEU A 128 -2.78 9.65 14.00
CA LEU A 128 -2.36 8.49 14.79
C LEU A 128 -1.16 7.81 14.13
N PRO A 129 -0.22 7.27 14.93
CA PRO A 129 0.92 6.51 14.42
C PRO A 129 0.55 5.07 14.10
N TYR A 130 1.24 4.47 13.09
CA TYR A 130 1.11 3.05 12.78
C TYR A 130 2.43 2.45 12.29
N HIS A 131 2.97 1.49 13.03
CA HIS A 131 4.16 0.72 12.64
C HIS A 131 4.22 -0.62 13.36
N ALA A 132 5.03 -1.54 12.89
CA ALA A 132 5.15 -2.90 13.43
C ALA A 132 5.69 -2.96 14.87
N GLY A 133 6.29 -1.88 15.39
CA GLY A 133 6.76 -1.79 16.77
C GLY A 133 5.68 -1.50 17.80
N LEU A 134 4.49 -1.04 17.39
CA LEU A 134 3.36 -0.88 18.28
C LEU A 134 2.78 -2.24 18.67
N ASP A 135 2.21 -2.33 19.86
CA ASP A 135 1.47 -3.54 20.27
C ASP A 135 0.25 -3.78 19.37
N SER A 136 -0.19 -5.04 19.30
CA SER A 136 -1.26 -5.45 18.39
C SER A 136 -2.58 -4.74 18.66
N LYS A 137 -2.92 -4.47 19.92
CA LYS A 137 -4.17 -3.80 20.29
C LYS A 137 -4.18 -2.35 19.82
N THR A 138 -3.07 -1.63 20.04
CA THR A 138 -2.91 -0.26 19.56
C THR A 138 -2.94 -0.19 18.04
N ARG A 139 -2.29 -1.12 17.33
CA ARG A 139 -2.34 -1.17 15.87
C ARG A 139 -3.76 -1.35 15.34
N VAL A 140 -4.49 -2.34 15.86
CA VAL A 140 -5.88 -2.58 15.46
C VAL A 140 -6.74 -1.36 15.76
N LYS A 141 -6.62 -0.77 16.95
CA LYS A 141 -7.37 0.42 17.34
C LYS A 141 -7.10 1.60 16.41
N ASN A 142 -5.84 1.92 16.11
CA ASN A 142 -5.48 3.05 15.27
C ASN A 142 -5.95 2.84 13.82
N GLN A 143 -5.85 1.61 13.32
CA GLN A 143 -6.39 1.24 12.02
C GLN A 143 -7.92 1.40 11.97
N ASP A 144 -8.64 0.88 12.95
CA ASP A 144 -10.09 0.99 13.05
C ASP A 144 -10.54 2.45 13.13
N PHE A 145 -9.82 3.28 13.89
CA PHE A 145 -10.13 4.71 14.00
C PHE A 145 -10.03 5.40 12.65
N PHE A 146 -8.98 5.10 11.87
CA PHE A 146 -8.81 5.66 10.54
C PHE A 146 -9.89 5.17 9.56
N LEU A 147 -10.21 3.87 9.57
CA LEU A 147 -11.23 3.29 8.70
C LEU A 147 -12.64 3.82 8.99
N LYS A 148 -12.91 4.21 10.25
CA LYS A 148 -14.22 4.70 10.71
C LYS A 148 -14.32 6.23 10.80
N ASP A 149 -13.41 6.96 10.17
CA ASP A 149 -13.35 8.43 10.18
C ASP A 149 -13.19 9.08 11.57
N ASN A 150 -12.71 8.33 12.55
CA ASN A 150 -12.37 8.83 13.88
C ASN A 150 -10.93 9.38 13.94
N CYS A 151 -10.20 9.30 12.85
CA CYS A 151 -8.86 9.83 12.66
C CYS A 151 -8.72 10.32 11.22
N ASP A 152 -8.22 11.54 11.04
CA ASP A 152 -8.06 12.15 9.72
C ASP A 152 -6.78 11.65 9.02
N VAL A 153 -5.72 11.43 9.78
CA VAL A 153 -4.39 11.14 9.23
C VAL A 153 -3.74 9.97 9.94
N ILE A 154 -3.27 8.99 9.16
CA ILE A 154 -2.35 7.96 9.66
C ILE A 154 -0.92 8.31 9.26
N VAL A 155 -0.02 8.41 10.23
CA VAL A 155 1.42 8.47 9.99
C VAL A 155 1.99 7.07 10.17
N ALA A 156 2.62 6.51 9.14
CA ALA A 156 2.93 5.10 9.12
C ALA A 156 4.28 4.76 8.48
N THR A 157 4.79 3.59 8.82
CA THR A 157 5.77 2.87 7.97
C THR A 157 5.01 2.03 6.94
N ILE A 158 5.76 1.36 6.03
CA ILE A 158 5.20 0.40 5.05
C ILE A 158 4.34 -0.70 5.70
N ALA A 159 4.41 -0.87 7.04
CA ALA A 159 3.56 -1.82 7.76
C ALA A 159 2.06 -1.47 7.68
N PHE A 160 1.71 -0.21 7.38
CA PHE A 160 0.34 0.21 7.07
C PHE A 160 0.09 0.03 5.58
N GLY A 161 -0.19 -1.21 5.21
CA GLY A 161 -0.22 -1.58 3.80
C GLY A 161 -1.28 -2.63 3.49
N MET A 162 -0.91 -3.89 3.51
CA MET A 162 -1.81 -4.98 3.14
C MET A 162 -3.10 -4.96 3.97
N GLY A 163 -4.24 -5.15 3.29
CA GLY A 163 -5.54 -5.23 3.94
C GLY A 163 -6.17 -3.88 4.35
N ILE A 164 -5.53 -2.76 4.03
CA ILE A 164 -6.13 -1.43 4.26
C ILE A 164 -7.01 -1.07 3.06
N ASP A 165 -8.30 -1.07 3.28
CA ASP A 165 -9.30 -0.71 2.27
C ASP A 165 -10.18 0.46 2.77
N LYS A 166 -9.64 1.68 2.67
CA LYS A 166 -10.36 2.93 2.85
C LYS A 166 -10.48 3.61 1.49
N PRO A 167 -11.69 3.68 0.90
CA PRO A 167 -11.86 4.13 -0.48
C PRO A 167 -11.60 5.62 -0.67
N ASP A 168 -11.85 6.42 0.34
CA ASP A 168 -11.90 7.87 0.31
C ASP A 168 -10.64 8.56 0.87
N VAL A 169 -9.49 7.91 0.81
CA VAL A 169 -8.20 8.56 1.10
C VAL A 169 -7.94 9.64 0.05
N ARG A 170 -7.79 10.88 0.48
CA ARG A 170 -7.64 12.05 -0.42
C ARG A 170 -6.22 12.49 -0.63
N PHE A 171 -5.30 12.09 0.24
CA PHE A 171 -3.88 12.33 0.01
C PHE A 171 -2.99 11.23 0.58
N VAL A 172 -1.89 11.00 -0.11
CA VAL A 172 -0.78 10.18 0.36
C VAL A 172 0.49 11.01 0.30
N ILE A 173 1.15 11.16 1.43
CA ILE A 173 2.39 11.93 1.55
C ILE A 173 3.54 10.98 1.84
N HIS A 174 4.60 11.07 1.07
CA HIS A 174 5.87 10.42 1.35
C HIS A 174 6.83 11.42 1.98
N HIS A 175 6.97 11.34 3.32
CA HIS A 175 8.03 12.05 4.04
C HIS A 175 9.40 11.56 3.58
N ASP A 176 9.50 10.28 3.30
CA ASP A 176 10.66 9.59 2.73
C ASP A 176 10.20 8.74 1.54
N ILE A 177 10.90 8.83 0.42
CA ILE A 177 10.61 8.03 -0.78
C ILE A 177 10.94 6.56 -0.51
N PRO A 178 10.04 5.62 -0.89
CA PRO A 178 10.30 4.20 -0.76
C PRO A 178 11.42 3.73 -1.71
N LYS A 179 11.96 2.53 -1.45
CA LYS A 179 13.12 2.00 -2.15
C LYS A 179 12.86 1.60 -3.61
N SER A 180 11.59 1.39 -3.98
CA SER A 180 11.23 0.96 -5.33
C SER A 180 10.01 1.73 -5.85
N ILE A 181 9.91 1.80 -7.18
CA ILE A 181 8.76 2.43 -7.84
C ILE A 181 7.48 1.62 -7.63
N GLU A 182 7.58 0.31 -7.50
CA GLU A 182 6.47 -0.58 -7.22
C GLU A 182 5.88 -0.29 -5.83
N SER A 183 6.73 -0.14 -4.82
CA SER A 183 6.30 0.26 -3.47
C SER A 183 5.64 1.64 -3.49
N TYR A 184 6.24 2.61 -4.20
CA TYR A 184 5.66 3.94 -4.37
C TYR A 184 4.27 3.88 -5.02
N TYR A 185 4.14 3.06 -6.08
CA TYR A 185 2.87 2.87 -6.78
C TYR A 185 1.80 2.21 -5.88
N GLN A 186 2.17 1.19 -5.11
CA GLN A 186 1.25 0.54 -4.16
C GLN A 186 0.79 1.48 -3.04
N GLU A 187 1.70 2.30 -2.52
CA GLU A 187 1.41 3.25 -1.45
C GLU A 187 0.53 4.40 -1.95
N THR A 188 0.87 5.02 -3.08
CA THR A 188 0.06 6.07 -3.71
C THR A 188 -1.28 5.56 -4.20
N GLY A 189 -1.34 4.28 -4.64
CA GLY A 189 -2.56 3.61 -5.09
C GLY A 189 -3.65 3.46 -4.03
N ARG A 190 -3.37 3.83 -2.76
CA ARG A 190 -4.38 3.89 -1.69
C ARG A 190 -5.25 5.13 -1.79
N ALA A 191 -4.77 6.18 -2.46
CA ALA A 191 -5.57 7.38 -2.67
C ALA A 191 -6.66 7.16 -3.73
N GLY A 192 -7.83 7.76 -3.52
CA GLY A 192 -8.92 7.85 -4.49
C GLY A 192 -9.40 6.52 -5.06
N ARG A 193 -9.53 5.48 -4.24
CA ARG A 193 -10.02 4.17 -4.69
C ARG A 193 -11.49 4.20 -5.12
N ASP A 194 -12.25 5.14 -4.59
CA ASP A 194 -13.64 5.42 -4.97
C ASP A 194 -13.77 6.19 -6.29
N GLY A 195 -12.65 6.47 -6.98
CA GLY A 195 -12.61 7.29 -8.18
C GLY A 195 -12.53 8.79 -7.92
N GLY A 196 -12.64 9.23 -6.68
CA GLY A 196 -12.45 10.63 -6.29
C GLY A 196 -11.00 11.09 -6.45
N GLU A 197 -10.79 12.40 -6.51
CA GLU A 197 -9.45 12.99 -6.62
C GLU A 197 -8.56 12.62 -5.43
N GLY A 198 -7.30 12.31 -5.71
CA GLY A 198 -6.26 12.02 -4.74
C GLY A 198 -4.98 12.79 -5.03
N HIS A 199 -4.33 13.31 -3.99
CA HIS A 199 -3.06 14.03 -4.09
C HIS A 199 -1.92 13.19 -3.51
N CYS A 200 -0.95 12.85 -4.33
CA CYS A 200 0.22 12.08 -3.96
C CYS A 200 1.44 13.02 -3.91
N LEU A 201 1.85 13.41 -2.69
CA LEU A 201 2.96 14.33 -2.46
C LEU A 201 4.19 13.56 -1.98
N ALA A 202 5.34 13.75 -2.64
CA ALA A 202 6.60 13.15 -2.23
C ALA A 202 7.65 14.22 -1.94
N PHE A 203 8.41 14.03 -0.85
CA PHE A 203 9.57 14.86 -0.52
C PHE A 203 10.84 14.11 -0.89
N TYR A 204 11.67 14.74 -1.70
CA TYR A 204 12.92 14.20 -2.25
C TYR A 204 14.13 15.05 -1.85
N SER A 205 15.23 14.41 -1.44
CA SER A 205 16.52 15.01 -1.11
C SER A 205 17.65 14.31 -1.85
#